data_5a0fd3cefba7c6e3d0d89fbe7aa08305
#
_entry.id   5a0fd3cefba7c6e3d0d89fbe7aa08305
#
_cell.length_a   1.000
_cell.length_b   1.000
_cell.length_c   1.000
_cell.angle_alpha   90.00
_cell.angle_beta   90.00
_cell.angle_gamma   90.00
#
_symmetry.space_group_name_H-M   'P 1'
#
loop_
_entity.id
_entity.type
_entity.pdbx_description
1 polymer ?
#
loop_
_entity_poly.entity_id
_entity_poly.type
_entity_poly.pdbx_seq_one_letter_code
_entity_poly.pdbx_strand_id
1 'polypeptide(L)'
;PREYHRAMADAGWLGITMPEEYGGSGLGVTEAAIMMHEIASHGGGMAATSAVHINLFGPHPIVVKASHEQKQRWIPRLVSGEDQCCFGFTEPNAGLNTTQITTFAQKVEGGYIVNGQKVWTSTGQVANKIMLLARTTKIEDCKKPTDGISIFYTDMDRSKIEVTRIPKMGRKCVDSNSTFIDGLFVPDEDLIGEEGKGFSYILHSLNPERILIAVEAIGIGQDALRRATQYAKEREVFGRQIGKNQSIQHPLAENWMYLEAAFNTAMKAAWLYDNNQPCGAEANSAKFLGARAGYDACLQAVLTHGGMGYAKEYHVERLLREVTVTRIAPITEQLISCFIAEKVLGLPKSY
;
A
#
# COMPACT_ATOMS: atom_id res chain seq x y z
N PRO A 1 8.73 3.20 14.92
CA PRO A 1 9.63 3.84 13.93
C PRO A 1 9.39 5.31 13.73
N ARG A 2 9.13 6.07 14.84
CA ARG A 2 9.01 7.54 14.77
C ARG A 2 10.29 8.19 14.25
N GLU A 3 11.45 7.70 14.68
CA GLU A 3 12.76 8.16 14.21
C GLU A 3 12.94 7.97 12.71
N TYR A 4 12.55 6.79 12.18
CA TYR A 4 12.60 6.53 10.75
C TYR A 4 11.68 7.44 9.95
N HIS A 5 10.42 7.62 10.39
CA HIS A 5 9.48 8.54 9.76
C HIS A 5 10.00 9.97 9.74
N ARG A 6 10.61 10.43 10.88
CA ARG A 6 11.23 11.74 10.97
C ARG A 6 12.41 11.89 10.00
N ALA A 7 13.29 10.89 9.94
CA ALA A 7 14.42 10.90 9.01
C ALA A 7 13.96 10.99 7.54
N MET A 8 12.87 10.28 7.19
CA MET A 8 12.28 10.36 5.85
C MET A 8 11.66 11.74 5.56
N ALA A 9 11.04 12.37 6.57
CA ALA A 9 10.53 13.73 6.45
C ALA A 9 11.67 14.74 6.26
N ASP A 10 12.69 14.68 7.11
CA ASP A 10 13.86 15.59 7.07
C ASP A 10 14.63 15.48 5.74
N ALA A 11 14.59 14.30 5.08
CA ALA A 11 15.16 14.06 3.76
C ALA A 11 14.21 14.42 2.60
N GLY A 12 12.99 14.89 2.86
CA GLY A 12 12.00 15.26 1.85
C GLY A 12 11.25 14.09 1.19
N TRP A 13 11.50 12.85 1.65
CA TRP A 13 10.95 11.65 0.99
C TRP A 13 9.45 11.44 1.22
N LEU A 14 8.85 12.01 2.29
CA LEU A 14 7.41 11.90 2.53
C LEU A 14 6.59 12.69 1.51
N GLY A 15 7.16 13.76 0.95
CA GLY A 15 6.53 14.62 -0.05
C GLY A 15 6.98 14.35 -1.49
N ILE A 16 7.61 13.21 -1.79
CA ILE A 16 8.24 12.95 -3.09
C ILE A 16 7.30 13.18 -4.28
N THR A 17 6.02 12.80 -4.20
CA THR A 17 5.01 12.98 -5.25
C THR A 17 4.09 14.18 -5.03
N MET A 18 4.30 14.98 -3.98
CA MET A 18 3.47 16.13 -3.67
C MET A 18 3.99 17.37 -4.42
N PRO A 19 3.10 18.32 -4.80
CA PRO A 19 3.51 19.50 -5.55
C PRO A 19 4.51 20.39 -4.81
N GLU A 20 5.47 20.95 -5.57
CA GLU A 20 6.52 21.85 -5.03
C GLU A 20 5.94 23.10 -4.36
N GLU A 21 4.84 23.65 -4.90
CA GLU A 21 4.17 24.84 -4.35
C GLU A 21 3.68 24.67 -2.89
N TYR A 22 3.54 23.42 -2.43
CA TYR A 22 3.17 23.09 -1.04
C TYR A 22 4.31 22.44 -0.26
N GLY A 23 5.54 22.50 -0.77
CA GLY A 23 6.73 21.97 -0.10
C GLY A 23 7.07 20.52 -0.43
N GLY A 24 6.39 19.89 -1.38
CA GLY A 24 6.74 18.57 -1.92
C GLY A 24 7.89 18.63 -2.92
N SER A 25 8.30 17.47 -3.46
CA SER A 25 9.39 17.37 -4.45
C SER A 25 8.90 17.41 -5.89
N GLY A 26 7.60 17.37 -6.15
CA GLY A 26 7.01 17.43 -7.48
C GLY A 26 7.40 16.29 -8.44
N LEU A 27 7.94 15.18 -7.89
CA LEU A 27 8.38 14.02 -8.67
C LEU A 27 7.21 13.07 -8.97
N GLY A 28 7.46 12.10 -9.85
CA GLY A 28 6.45 11.16 -10.32
C GLY A 28 6.34 9.87 -9.50
N VAL A 29 5.43 9.02 -9.95
CA VAL A 29 5.29 7.66 -9.42
C VAL A 29 6.53 6.81 -9.75
N THR A 30 7.25 7.13 -10.83
CA THR A 30 8.50 6.47 -11.21
C THR A 30 9.56 6.63 -10.12
N GLU A 31 9.82 7.85 -9.65
CA GLU A 31 10.78 8.11 -8.59
C GLU A 31 10.33 7.53 -7.24
N ALA A 32 9.04 7.62 -6.94
CA ALA A 32 8.47 6.98 -5.76
C ALA A 32 8.64 5.45 -5.80
N ALA A 33 8.45 4.83 -6.96
CA ALA A 33 8.64 3.38 -7.14
C ALA A 33 10.11 2.98 -6.93
N ILE A 34 11.05 3.74 -7.48
CA ILE A 34 12.50 3.51 -7.27
C ILE A 34 12.84 3.63 -5.78
N MET A 35 12.38 4.68 -5.11
CA MET A 35 12.60 4.87 -3.67
C MET A 35 12.06 3.68 -2.86
N MET A 36 10.84 3.26 -3.12
CA MET A 36 10.21 2.15 -2.39
C MET A 36 10.91 0.82 -2.65
N HIS A 37 11.36 0.58 -3.88
CA HIS A 37 12.17 -0.57 -4.24
C HIS A 37 13.50 -0.60 -3.46
N GLU A 38 14.23 0.53 -3.43
CA GLU A 38 15.49 0.64 -2.70
C GLU A 38 15.32 0.37 -1.19
N ILE A 39 14.32 0.96 -0.56
CA ILE A 39 14.00 0.70 0.85
C ILE A 39 13.74 -0.79 1.09
N ALA A 40 12.98 -1.44 0.20
CA ALA A 40 12.62 -2.84 0.32
C ALA A 40 13.83 -3.78 0.13
N SER A 41 14.68 -3.49 -0.87
CA SER A 41 15.82 -4.35 -1.29
C SER A 41 17.03 -4.29 -0.35
N HIS A 42 17.10 -3.27 0.52
CA HIS A 42 18.21 -3.08 1.47
C HIS A 42 17.90 -3.52 2.90
N GLY A 43 17.01 -4.50 3.07
CA GLY A 43 16.71 -5.14 4.35
C GLY A 43 15.58 -4.48 5.16
N GLY A 44 15.09 -3.31 4.73
CA GLY A 44 13.95 -2.63 5.37
C GLY A 44 12.66 -3.43 5.27
N GLY A 45 12.50 -4.17 4.19
CA GLY A 45 11.34 -5.00 3.91
C GLY A 45 10.03 -4.23 3.92
N MET A 46 8.93 -4.93 4.08
CA MET A 46 7.59 -4.34 4.14
C MET A 46 7.39 -3.44 5.38
N ALA A 47 8.17 -3.63 6.43
CA ALA A 47 8.04 -2.82 7.64
C ALA A 47 8.51 -1.38 7.41
N ALA A 48 9.63 -1.18 6.72
CA ALA A 48 10.15 0.16 6.41
C ALA A 48 9.34 0.82 5.29
N THR A 49 9.05 0.10 4.20
CA THR A 49 8.24 0.65 3.10
C THR A 49 6.87 1.08 3.57
N SER A 50 6.17 0.28 4.37
CA SER A 50 4.84 0.61 4.88
C SER A 50 4.80 1.84 5.78
N ALA A 51 5.91 2.18 6.44
CA ALA A 51 5.98 3.39 7.25
C ALA A 51 5.94 4.68 6.40
N VAL A 52 6.24 4.59 5.12
CA VAL A 52 6.26 5.71 4.15
C VAL A 52 5.12 5.59 3.14
N HIS A 53 4.78 4.35 2.75
CA HIS A 53 3.81 4.04 1.71
C HIS A 53 2.48 4.78 1.87
N ILE A 54 1.96 4.84 3.12
CA ILE A 54 0.70 5.53 3.43
C ILE A 54 0.78 7.03 3.10
N ASN A 55 1.95 7.65 3.24
CA ASN A 55 2.16 9.06 2.90
C ASN A 55 2.24 9.31 1.39
N LEU A 56 2.47 8.27 0.57
CA LEU A 56 2.56 8.40 -0.88
C LEU A 56 1.20 8.26 -1.56
N PHE A 57 0.49 7.17 -1.29
CA PHE A 57 -0.78 6.91 -1.95
C PHE A 57 -2.01 7.42 -1.17
N GLY A 58 -1.93 7.38 0.17
CA GLY A 58 -3.06 7.73 1.04
C GLY A 58 -3.55 9.17 0.84
N PRO A 59 -2.66 10.16 0.88
CA PRO A 59 -3.03 11.57 0.66
C PRO A 59 -3.26 11.95 -0.82
N HIS A 60 -3.07 11.05 -1.78
CA HIS A 60 -3.24 11.39 -3.20
C HIS A 60 -4.60 12.03 -3.55
N PRO A 61 -5.74 11.66 -2.94
CA PRO A 61 -6.99 12.39 -3.14
C PRO A 61 -6.90 13.88 -2.78
N ILE A 62 -6.09 14.25 -1.78
CA ILE A 62 -5.81 15.66 -1.44
C ILE A 62 -5.13 16.34 -2.63
N VAL A 63 -4.08 15.73 -3.17
CA VAL A 63 -3.32 16.30 -4.29
C VAL A 63 -4.21 16.56 -5.51
N VAL A 64 -5.11 15.62 -5.85
CA VAL A 64 -5.90 15.70 -7.09
C VAL A 64 -7.24 16.40 -6.94
N LYS A 65 -7.84 16.46 -5.73
CA LYS A 65 -9.23 16.90 -5.56
C LYS A 65 -9.47 17.92 -4.46
N ALA A 66 -8.54 18.11 -3.52
CA ALA A 66 -8.70 19.14 -2.50
C ALA A 66 -8.63 20.55 -3.10
N SER A 67 -9.29 21.51 -2.43
CA SER A 67 -9.20 22.92 -2.80
C SER A 67 -7.77 23.45 -2.56
N HIS A 68 -7.48 24.63 -3.09
CA HIS A 68 -6.18 25.27 -2.88
C HIS A 68 -5.92 25.52 -1.38
N GLU A 69 -6.92 26.00 -0.66
CA GLU A 69 -6.88 26.26 0.79
C GLU A 69 -6.63 24.95 1.57
N GLN A 70 -7.31 23.88 1.21
CA GLN A 70 -7.12 22.56 1.81
C GLN A 70 -5.70 22.05 1.56
N LYS A 71 -5.18 22.17 0.33
CA LYS A 71 -3.80 21.78 0.00
C LYS A 71 -2.77 22.59 0.78
N GLN A 72 -2.94 23.92 0.87
CA GLN A 72 -2.08 24.79 1.68
C GLN A 72 -2.10 24.43 3.17
N ARG A 73 -3.24 23.99 3.69
CA ARG A 73 -3.40 23.58 5.10
C ARG A 73 -2.78 22.22 5.40
N TRP A 74 -2.90 21.25 4.49
CA TRP A 74 -2.61 19.84 4.79
C TRP A 74 -1.27 19.34 4.23
N ILE A 75 -0.91 19.71 3.00
CA ILE A 75 0.27 19.15 2.34
C ILE A 75 1.58 19.50 3.07
N PRO A 76 1.84 20.74 3.51
CA PRO A 76 3.07 21.06 4.24
C PRO A 76 3.24 20.22 5.52
N ARG A 77 2.16 19.93 6.23
CA ARG A 77 2.17 19.14 7.45
C ARG A 77 2.42 17.64 7.19
N LEU A 78 1.91 17.14 6.06
CA LEU A 78 2.21 15.77 5.59
C LEU A 78 3.68 15.63 5.17
N VAL A 79 4.20 16.61 4.42
CA VAL A 79 5.60 16.64 3.96
C VAL A 79 6.58 16.73 5.12
N SER A 80 6.32 17.59 6.10
CA SER A 80 7.15 17.75 7.30
C SER A 80 7.05 16.57 8.27
N GLY A 81 6.09 15.66 8.06
CA GLY A 81 5.81 14.54 8.97
C GLY A 81 5.15 14.95 10.28
N GLU A 82 4.66 16.21 10.39
CA GLU A 82 3.83 16.67 11.50
C GLU A 82 2.50 15.93 11.54
N ASP A 83 1.87 15.77 10.39
CA ASP A 83 0.69 14.93 10.23
C ASP A 83 1.09 13.51 9.83
N GLN A 84 0.68 12.56 10.66
CA GLN A 84 0.72 11.13 10.36
C GLN A 84 -0.69 10.67 10.04
N CYS A 85 -0.92 10.31 8.78
CA CYS A 85 -2.23 9.88 8.31
C CYS A 85 -2.41 8.38 8.45
N CYS A 86 -3.58 7.94 8.88
CA CYS A 86 -4.05 6.58 8.69
C CYS A 86 -5.19 6.53 7.67
N PHE A 87 -5.53 5.31 7.21
CA PHE A 87 -6.46 5.09 6.12
C PHE A 87 -7.64 4.25 6.57
N GLY A 88 -8.83 4.84 6.63
CA GLY A 88 -10.06 4.21 7.09
C GLY A 88 -11.02 3.91 5.94
N PHE A 89 -10.74 2.86 5.14
CA PHE A 89 -11.56 2.49 3.97
C PHE A 89 -12.28 1.16 4.18
N THR A 90 -11.53 0.10 4.44
CA THR A 90 -12.02 -1.27 4.56
C THR A 90 -12.89 -1.44 5.80
N GLU A 91 -13.99 -2.17 5.68
CA GLU A 91 -14.87 -2.55 6.79
C GLU A 91 -14.91 -4.07 6.96
N PRO A 92 -15.33 -4.60 8.13
CA PRO A 92 -15.38 -6.04 8.35
C PRO A 92 -16.18 -6.80 7.28
N ASN A 93 -17.24 -6.20 6.74
CA ASN A 93 -18.11 -6.79 5.71
C ASN A 93 -17.92 -6.19 4.31
N ALA A 94 -16.98 -5.25 4.14
CA ALA A 94 -16.73 -4.57 2.86
C ALA A 94 -15.21 -4.43 2.63
N GLY A 95 -14.58 -5.53 2.19
CA GLY A 95 -13.17 -5.58 1.81
C GLY A 95 -12.99 -5.17 0.34
N LEU A 96 -12.87 -6.14 -0.57
CA LEU A 96 -12.69 -5.87 -2.00
C LEU A 96 -13.86 -5.13 -2.65
N ASN A 97 -15.07 -5.37 -2.18
CA ASN A 97 -16.25 -4.62 -2.62
C ASN A 97 -16.47 -3.38 -1.76
N THR A 98 -15.60 -2.38 -1.91
CA THR A 98 -15.63 -1.12 -1.17
C THR A 98 -16.96 -0.37 -1.32
N THR A 99 -17.73 -0.64 -2.39
CA THR A 99 -19.04 0.01 -2.58
C THR A 99 -20.09 -0.43 -1.56
N GLN A 100 -19.83 -1.47 -0.77
CA GLN A 100 -20.74 -1.97 0.28
C GLN A 100 -20.41 -1.45 1.68
N ILE A 101 -19.58 -0.40 1.80
CA ILE A 101 -19.30 0.21 3.10
C ILE A 101 -20.59 0.75 3.74
N THR A 102 -20.64 0.66 5.06
CA THR A 102 -21.79 1.05 5.89
C THR A 102 -21.48 2.20 6.85
N THR A 103 -20.21 2.55 7.07
CA THR A 103 -19.84 3.75 7.82
C THR A 103 -20.58 4.95 7.24
N PHE A 104 -21.33 5.66 8.09
CA PHE A 104 -22.22 6.72 7.64
C PHE A 104 -21.85 8.07 8.26
N ALA A 105 -21.82 9.10 7.44
CA ALA A 105 -21.58 10.49 7.79
C ALA A 105 -22.90 11.26 7.62
N GLN A 106 -23.60 11.46 8.71
CA GLN A 106 -24.86 12.20 8.72
C GLN A 106 -24.59 13.69 8.69
N LYS A 107 -25.15 14.40 7.72
CA LYS A 107 -25.04 15.87 7.62
C LYS A 107 -25.71 16.53 8.83
N VAL A 108 -25.01 17.48 9.44
CA VAL A 108 -25.46 18.35 10.52
C VAL A 108 -25.03 19.78 10.25
N GLU A 109 -25.40 20.74 11.12
CA GLU A 109 -24.91 22.11 11.01
C GLU A 109 -23.39 22.17 11.13
N GLY A 110 -22.70 22.74 10.14
CA GLY A 110 -21.26 22.94 10.09
C GLY A 110 -20.42 21.68 9.80
N GLY A 111 -21.04 20.53 9.50
CA GLY A 111 -20.26 19.32 9.22
C GLY A 111 -21.08 18.04 9.18
N TYR A 112 -20.48 16.96 9.70
CA TYR A 112 -21.03 15.61 9.69
C TYR A 112 -20.81 14.93 11.03
N ILE A 113 -21.74 14.10 11.46
CA ILE A 113 -21.56 13.14 12.54
C ILE A 113 -21.32 11.76 11.91
N VAL A 114 -20.15 11.17 12.16
CA VAL A 114 -19.76 9.90 11.57
C VAL A 114 -19.84 8.77 12.59
N ASN A 115 -20.50 7.69 12.17
CA ASN A 115 -20.59 6.43 12.91
C ASN A 115 -20.21 5.24 12.01
N GLY A 116 -19.50 4.26 12.54
CA GLY A 116 -19.16 3.06 11.79
C GLY A 116 -17.94 2.32 12.32
N GLN A 117 -17.45 1.40 11.52
CA GLN A 117 -16.31 0.57 11.87
C GLN A 117 -15.38 0.39 10.67
N LYS A 118 -14.07 0.47 10.90
CA LYS A 118 -13.05 0.19 9.91
C LYS A 118 -12.11 -0.91 10.41
N VAL A 119 -11.50 -1.61 9.48
CA VAL A 119 -10.53 -2.68 9.77
C VAL A 119 -9.31 -2.56 8.88
N TRP A 120 -8.18 -3.08 9.33
CA TRP A 120 -6.88 -2.97 8.67
C TRP A 120 -6.36 -1.52 8.55
N THR A 121 -6.82 -0.63 9.43
CA THR A 121 -6.33 0.74 9.52
C THR A 121 -4.88 0.73 10.00
N SER A 122 -3.95 0.89 9.05
CA SER A 122 -2.51 0.93 9.34
C SER A 122 -2.14 2.26 10.01
N THR A 123 -1.13 2.23 10.90
CA THR A 123 -0.66 3.40 11.68
C THR A 123 -1.69 4.01 12.63
N GLY A 124 -2.86 3.39 12.79
CA GLY A 124 -3.95 3.91 13.61
C GLY A 124 -3.58 4.21 15.06
N GLN A 125 -2.57 3.53 15.65
CA GLN A 125 -2.10 3.80 17.01
C GLN A 125 -1.38 5.14 17.15
N VAL A 126 -0.73 5.63 16.10
CA VAL A 126 0.13 6.82 16.14
C VAL A 126 -0.38 7.98 15.29
N ALA A 127 -1.28 7.72 14.35
CA ALA A 127 -1.85 8.74 13.47
C ALA A 127 -2.59 9.83 14.25
N ASN A 128 -2.42 11.08 13.83
CA ASN A 128 -3.21 12.23 14.28
C ASN A 128 -4.27 12.66 13.26
N LYS A 129 -4.19 12.13 12.02
CA LYS A 129 -5.16 12.35 10.95
C LYS A 129 -5.66 11.02 10.38
N ILE A 130 -6.89 11.04 9.88
CA ILE A 130 -7.49 9.91 9.18
C ILE A 130 -8.05 10.35 7.82
N MET A 131 -7.66 9.64 6.77
CA MET A 131 -8.34 9.67 5.49
C MET A 131 -9.52 8.69 5.57
N LEU A 132 -10.72 9.22 5.73
CA LEU A 132 -11.91 8.43 6.05
C LEU A 132 -12.88 8.37 4.87
N LEU A 133 -13.23 7.15 4.46
CA LEU A 133 -14.29 6.92 3.48
C LEU A 133 -15.58 6.57 4.20
N ALA A 134 -16.65 7.33 3.96
CA ALA A 134 -17.94 7.11 4.56
C ALA A 134 -19.07 7.41 3.56
N ARG A 135 -20.26 6.82 3.76
CA ARG A 135 -21.44 7.21 3.01
C ARG A 135 -22.05 8.47 3.58
N THR A 136 -22.36 9.40 2.71
CA THR A 136 -23.22 10.58 3.00
C THR A 136 -24.64 10.40 2.47
N THR A 137 -24.84 9.42 1.57
CA THR A 137 -26.15 8.97 1.10
C THR A 137 -26.23 7.46 1.27
N LYS A 138 -27.37 6.96 1.76
CA LYS A 138 -27.58 5.52 1.93
C LYS A 138 -27.56 4.82 0.58
N ILE A 139 -27.07 3.58 0.54
CA ILE A 139 -26.90 2.83 -0.72
C ILE A 139 -28.23 2.60 -1.45
N GLU A 140 -29.32 2.40 -0.71
CA GLU A 140 -30.67 2.22 -1.25
C GLU A 140 -31.21 3.48 -1.95
N ASP A 141 -30.69 4.66 -1.61
CA ASP A 141 -31.09 5.95 -2.20
C ASP A 141 -30.19 6.35 -3.39
N CYS A 142 -29.17 5.54 -3.72
CA CYS A 142 -28.23 5.82 -4.76
C CYS A 142 -28.61 5.14 -6.09
N LYS A 143 -28.36 5.82 -7.23
CA LYS A 143 -28.53 5.22 -8.56
C LYS A 143 -27.51 4.13 -8.86
N LYS A 144 -26.29 4.28 -8.32
CA LYS A 144 -25.19 3.31 -8.45
C LYS A 144 -24.56 3.10 -7.07
N PRO A 145 -24.07 1.89 -6.75
CA PRO A 145 -23.41 1.62 -5.46
C PRO A 145 -22.18 2.49 -5.18
N THR A 146 -21.57 3.07 -6.22
CA THR A 146 -20.42 3.99 -6.13
C THR A 146 -20.80 5.41 -5.73
N ASP A 147 -22.07 5.78 -5.90
CA ASP A 147 -22.58 7.12 -5.55
C ASP A 147 -22.79 7.21 -4.03
N GLY A 148 -22.84 8.43 -3.51
CA GLY A 148 -23.13 8.69 -2.10
C GLY A 148 -21.99 8.31 -1.13
N ILE A 149 -20.80 8.01 -1.64
CA ILE A 149 -19.59 7.79 -0.84
C ILE A 149 -18.75 9.06 -0.89
N SER A 150 -18.40 9.59 0.28
CA SER A 150 -17.58 10.78 0.46
C SER A 150 -16.24 10.43 1.10
N ILE A 151 -15.23 11.29 0.89
CA ILE A 151 -13.92 11.12 1.48
C ILE A 151 -13.57 12.37 2.30
N PHE A 152 -13.07 12.15 3.50
CA PHE A 152 -12.71 13.18 4.46
C PHE A 152 -11.26 13.05 4.88
N TYR A 153 -10.58 14.17 5.10
CA TYR A 153 -9.29 14.20 5.78
C TYR A 153 -9.42 14.99 7.08
N THR A 154 -9.55 14.26 8.19
CA THR A 154 -9.95 14.86 9.47
C THR A 154 -9.09 14.39 10.63
N ASP A 155 -9.27 15.02 11.79
CA ASP A 155 -8.56 14.68 13.02
C ASP A 155 -8.95 13.29 13.54
N MET A 156 -7.93 12.59 14.06
CA MET A 156 -8.10 11.29 14.73
C MET A 156 -8.49 11.52 16.20
N ASP A 157 -9.74 12.00 16.43
CA ASP A 157 -10.25 12.24 17.78
C ASP A 157 -10.37 10.93 18.57
N ARG A 158 -9.44 10.73 19.50
CA ARG A 158 -9.34 9.52 20.33
C ARG A 158 -10.48 9.38 21.34
N SER A 159 -11.26 10.42 21.57
CA SER A 159 -12.46 10.34 22.41
C SER A 159 -13.66 9.74 21.67
N LYS A 160 -13.59 9.70 20.32
CA LYS A 160 -14.63 9.26 19.39
C LYS A 160 -14.24 8.07 18.53
N ILE A 161 -12.96 7.80 18.45
CA ILE A 161 -12.41 6.69 17.65
C ILE A 161 -11.63 5.75 18.56
N GLU A 162 -12.21 4.60 18.84
CA GLU A 162 -11.51 3.50 19.49
C GLU A 162 -10.62 2.78 18.49
N VAL A 163 -9.38 2.46 18.87
CA VAL A 163 -8.39 1.82 18.01
C VAL A 163 -7.83 0.59 18.70
N THR A 164 -8.18 -0.58 18.19
CA THR A 164 -7.74 -1.87 18.72
C THR A 164 -6.76 -2.54 17.76
N ARG A 165 -5.55 -2.86 18.26
CA ARG A 165 -4.48 -3.47 17.45
C ARG A 165 -4.85 -4.89 17.04
N ILE A 166 -4.62 -5.22 15.76
CA ILE A 166 -4.75 -6.56 15.20
C ILE A 166 -3.36 -7.24 15.23
N PRO A 167 -3.17 -8.34 15.98
CA PRO A 167 -1.98 -9.19 15.86
C PRO A 167 -1.88 -9.77 14.45
N LYS A 168 -0.69 -9.72 13.85
CA LYS A 168 -0.51 -10.13 12.46
C LYS A 168 0.83 -10.82 12.20
N MET A 169 0.91 -11.54 11.10
CA MET A 169 2.03 -12.37 10.67
C MET A 169 3.31 -11.59 10.43
N GLY A 170 3.23 -10.48 9.69
CA GLY A 170 4.36 -9.65 9.27
C GLY A 170 4.15 -8.17 9.55
N ARG A 171 5.09 -7.31 9.09
CA ARG A 171 4.96 -5.85 9.23
C ARG A 171 4.79 -5.38 10.67
N LYS A 172 5.48 -5.96 11.62
CA LYS A 172 5.25 -5.72 13.05
C LYS A 172 5.57 -4.28 13.50
N CYS A 173 6.45 -3.59 12.78
CA CYS A 173 6.84 -2.20 13.07
C CYS A 173 5.74 -1.18 12.72
N VAL A 174 4.81 -1.55 11.83
CA VAL A 174 3.64 -0.74 11.48
C VAL A 174 2.40 -1.48 11.97
N ASP A 175 1.65 -0.86 12.87
CA ASP A 175 0.42 -1.45 13.41
C ASP A 175 -0.68 -1.53 12.34
N SER A 176 -1.62 -2.44 12.54
CA SER A 176 -2.89 -2.52 11.81
C SER A 176 -3.99 -2.70 12.83
N ASN A 177 -5.10 -2.02 12.62
CA ASN A 177 -6.10 -1.88 13.65
C ASN A 177 -7.51 -2.11 13.13
N SER A 178 -8.37 -2.56 14.04
CA SER A 178 -9.80 -2.32 13.98
C SER A 178 -10.08 -0.96 14.61
N THR A 179 -10.93 -0.15 13.97
CA THR A 179 -11.32 1.16 14.47
C THR A 179 -12.82 1.22 14.57
N PHE A 180 -13.34 1.66 15.73
CA PHE A 180 -14.75 1.90 15.95
C PHE A 180 -14.96 3.40 16.13
N ILE A 181 -15.91 3.97 15.37
CA ILE A 181 -16.19 5.40 15.30
C ILE A 181 -17.58 5.64 15.88
N ASP A 182 -17.67 6.43 16.94
CA ASP A 182 -18.91 6.73 17.65
C ASP A 182 -19.10 8.24 17.84
N GLY A 183 -19.91 8.82 16.97
CA GLY A 183 -20.25 10.23 17.02
C GLY A 183 -19.07 11.17 16.72
N LEU A 184 -18.19 10.80 15.79
CA LEU A 184 -17.10 11.67 15.34
C LEU A 184 -17.66 12.87 14.58
N PHE A 185 -17.43 14.09 15.08
CA PHE A 185 -17.73 15.29 14.32
C PHE A 185 -16.63 15.57 13.30
N VAL A 186 -17.02 15.72 12.03
CA VAL A 186 -16.13 16.06 10.92
C VAL A 186 -16.60 17.38 10.32
N PRO A 187 -15.79 18.46 10.37
CA PRO A 187 -16.16 19.76 9.79
C PRO A 187 -16.39 19.69 8.28
N ASP A 188 -17.23 20.55 7.75
CA ASP A 188 -17.49 20.67 6.30
C ASP A 188 -16.19 20.89 5.50
N GLU A 189 -15.27 21.66 6.05
CA GLU A 189 -13.98 21.98 5.44
C GLU A 189 -13.01 20.79 5.33
N ASP A 190 -13.31 19.66 6.00
CA ASP A 190 -12.52 18.42 5.92
C ASP A 190 -13.04 17.46 4.84
N LEU A 191 -14.15 17.79 4.16
CA LEU A 191 -14.63 17.06 2.98
C LEU A 191 -13.73 17.36 1.78
N ILE A 192 -13.21 16.31 1.13
CA ILE A 192 -12.40 16.44 -0.08
C ILE A 192 -13.29 16.40 -1.32
N GLY A 193 -13.26 17.49 -2.09
CA GLY A 193 -14.05 17.64 -3.31
C GLY A 193 -15.55 17.71 -3.06
N GLU A 194 -16.34 17.01 -3.88
CA GLU A 194 -17.80 17.03 -3.84
C GLU A 194 -18.35 15.88 -3.00
N GLU A 195 -19.40 16.17 -2.22
CA GLU A 195 -20.14 15.16 -1.47
C GLU A 195 -20.66 14.05 -2.40
N GLY A 196 -20.54 12.81 -1.98
CA GLY A 196 -20.99 11.64 -2.73
C GLY A 196 -20.09 11.20 -3.89
N LYS A 197 -18.96 11.89 -4.16
CA LYS A 197 -18.03 11.59 -5.24
C LYS A 197 -16.71 10.96 -4.80
N GLY A 198 -16.51 10.73 -3.52
CA GLY A 198 -15.27 10.23 -2.92
C GLY A 198 -14.78 8.92 -3.52
N PHE A 199 -15.68 8.01 -3.92
CA PHE A 199 -15.30 6.76 -4.57
C PHE A 199 -14.54 7.01 -5.89
N SER A 200 -14.95 7.97 -6.69
CA SER A 200 -14.25 8.32 -7.94
C SER A 200 -12.85 8.89 -7.67
N TYR A 201 -12.68 9.58 -6.55
CA TYR A 201 -11.42 10.21 -6.18
C TYR A 201 -10.37 9.21 -5.74
N ILE A 202 -10.76 8.17 -5.00
CA ILE A 202 -9.84 7.10 -4.61
C ILE A 202 -9.35 6.26 -5.80
N LEU A 203 -10.12 6.19 -6.89
CA LEU A 203 -9.70 5.45 -8.09
C LEU A 203 -8.40 6.00 -8.68
N HIS A 204 -8.13 7.32 -8.55
CA HIS A 204 -6.87 7.93 -8.99
C HIS A 204 -5.65 7.38 -8.24
N SER A 205 -5.81 6.97 -6.97
CA SER A 205 -4.74 6.41 -6.14
C SER A 205 -4.45 4.93 -6.42
N LEU A 206 -5.38 4.21 -7.05
CA LEU A 206 -5.30 2.74 -7.14
C LEU A 206 -4.19 2.22 -8.05
N ASN A 207 -3.89 2.89 -9.16
CA ASN A 207 -2.80 2.46 -10.04
C ASN A 207 -1.43 2.74 -9.43
N PRO A 208 -1.15 3.97 -8.89
CA PRO A 208 0.06 4.21 -8.12
C PRO A 208 0.25 3.20 -6.96
N GLU A 209 -0.79 2.91 -6.19
CA GLU A 209 -0.71 1.95 -5.09
C GLU A 209 -0.29 0.55 -5.56
N ARG A 210 -0.86 0.06 -6.68
CA ARG A 210 -0.48 -1.24 -7.26
C ARG A 210 0.97 -1.26 -7.71
N ILE A 211 1.45 -0.17 -8.33
CA ILE A 211 2.84 -0.03 -8.78
C ILE A 211 3.78 -0.05 -7.57
N LEU A 212 3.51 0.73 -6.52
CA LEU A 212 4.34 0.80 -5.32
C LEU A 212 4.40 -0.55 -4.59
N ILE A 213 3.27 -1.22 -4.39
CA ILE A 213 3.25 -2.57 -3.78
C ILE A 213 4.00 -3.59 -4.63
N ALA A 214 3.96 -3.47 -5.96
CA ALA A 214 4.72 -4.36 -6.84
C ALA A 214 6.23 -4.22 -6.60
N VAL A 215 6.75 -3.00 -6.61
CA VAL A 215 8.19 -2.76 -6.42
C VAL A 215 8.66 -3.07 -5.01
N GLU A 216 7.82 -2.89 -3.99
CA GLU A 216 8.09 -3.34 -2.62
C GLU A 216 8.27 -4.86 -2.56
N ALA A 217 7.34 -5.61 -3.16
CA ALA A 217 7.42 -7.07 -3.20
C ALA A 217 8.68 -7.55 -3.93
N ILE A 218 9.01 -6.90 -5.07
CA ILE A 218 10.20 -7.19 -5.87
C ILE A 218 11.47 -6.93 -5.05
N GLY A 219 11.58 -5.77 -4.40
CA GLY A 219 12.73 -5.42 -3.56
C GLY A 219 12.95 -6.40 -2.40
N ILE A 220 11.86 -6.81 -1.72
CA ILE A 220 11.91 -7.84 -0.67
C ILE A 220 12.42 -9.17 -1.25
N GLY A 221 11.92 -9.58 -2.43
CA GLY A 221 12.35 -10.78 -3.12
C GLY A 221 13.83 -10.73 -3.51
N GLN A 222 14.34 -9.58 -3.96
CA GLN A 222 15.74 -9.38 -4.29
C GLN A 222 16.66 -9.45 -3.05
N ASP A 223 16.26 -8.87 -1.91
CA ASP A 223 17.01 -9.04 -0.65
C ASP A 223 17.05 -10.51 -0.23
N ALA A 224 15.93 -11.22 -0.30
CA ALA A 224 15.87 -12.64 0.00
C ALA A 224 16.76 -13.48 -0.92
N LEU A 225 16.71 -13.20 -2.22
CA LEU A 225 17.54 -13.86 -3.22
C LEU A 225 19.03 -13.61 -3.00
N ARG A 226 19.42 -12.36 -2.71
CA ARG A 226 20.79 -12.00 -2.39
C ARG A 226 21.32 -12.78 -1.17
N ARG A 227 20.53 -12.87 -0.10
CA ARG A 227 20.87 -13.64 1.10
C ARG A 227 21.01 -15.14 0.80
N ALA A 228 20.07 -15.70 0.05
CA ALA A 228 20.10 -17.12 -0.34
C ALA A 228 21.32 -17.44 -1.22
N THR A 229 21.64 -16.55 -2.16
CA THR A 229 22.81 -16.68 -3.03
C THR A 229 24.12 -16.64 -2.24
N GLN A 230 24.23 -15.72 -1.27
CA GLN A 230 25.40 -15.65 -0.40
C GLN A 230 25.54 -16.90 0.47
N TYR A 231 24.45 -17.33 1.10
CA TYR A 231 24.45 -18.57 1.88
C TYR A 231 24.83 -19.80 1.03
N ALA A 232 24.34 -19.89 -0.20
CA ALA A 232 24.66 -20.99 -1.10
C ALA A 232 26.15 -21.04 -1.51
N LYS A 233 26.85 -19.88 -1.54
CA LYS A 233 28.28 -19.78 -1.79
C LYS A 233 29.13 -20.18 -0.59
N GLU A 234 28.63 -20.05 0.62
CA GLU A 234 29.35 -20.26 1.86
C GLU A 234 29.07 -21.62 2.49
N ARG A 235 27.84 -22.08 2.44
CA ARG A 235 27.42 -23.34 3.08
C ARG A 235 27.96 -24.54 2.37
N GLU A 236 28.69 -25.36 3.09
CA GLU A 236 29.19 -26.65 2.61
C GLU A 236 28.43 -27.84 3.19
N VAL A 237 28.07 -28.79 2.34
CA VAL A 237 27.47 -30.08 2.67
C VAL A 237 28.02 -31.14 1.75
N PHE A 238 28.34 -32.31 2.28
CA PHE A 238 29.02 -33.39 1.54
C PHE A 238 30.32 -32.94 0.86
N GLY A 239 31.13 -32.10 1.55
CA GLY A 239 32.43 -31.66 1.12
C GLY A 239 32.47 -30.65 -0.03
N ARG A 240 31.31 -30.00 -0.33
CA ARG A 240 31.24 -28.92 -1.33
C ARG A 240 30.15 -27.90 -1.00
N GLN A 241 30.33 -26.71 -1.53
CA GLN A 241 29.33 -25.65 -1.44
C GLN A 241 27.99 -26.08 -2.06
N ILE A 242 26.88 -25.80 -1.38
CA ILE A 242 25.54 -26.17 -1.86
C ILE A 242 25.20 -25.47 -3.18
N GLY A 243 25.74 -24.28 -3.42
CA GLY A 243 25.59 -23.53 -4.67
C GLY A 243 26.15 -24.21 -5.91
N LYS A 244 26.90 -25.30 -5.77
CA LYS A 244 27.37 -26.15 -6.91
C LYS A 244 26.27 -27.13 -7.38
N ASN A 245 25.15 -27.25 -6.67
CA ASN A 245 24.07 -28.15 -7.06
C ASN A 245 23.06 -27.42 -7.96
N GLN A 246 22.71 -28.02 -9.11
CA GLN A 246 21.73 -27.44 -10.03
C GLN A 246 20.34 -27.25 -9.38
N SER A 247 19.96 -28.12 -8.44
CA SER A 247 18.73 -27.99 -7.65
C SER A 247 18.69 -26.75 -6.75
N ILE A 248 19.83 -26.10 -6.51
CA ILE A 248 19.94 -24.81 -5.83
C ILE A 248 20.11 -23.67 -6.86
N GLN A 249 20.93 -23.87 -7.88
CA GLN A 249 21.22 -22.83 -8.88
C GLN A 249 19.98 -22.46 -9.71
N HIS A 250 19.26 -23.46 -10.23
CA HIS A 250 18.16 -23.22 -11.16
C HIS A 250 17.02 -22.40 -10.50
N PRO A 251 16.49 -22.77 -9.32
CA PRO A 251 15.46 -21.96 -8.70
C PRO A 251 15.90 -20.53 -8.36
N LEU A 252 17.16 -20.32 -7.94
CA LEU A 252 17.68 -18.97 -7.69
C LEU A 252 17.78 -18.17 -8.98
N ALA A 253 18.23 -18.77 -10.08
CA ALA A 253 18.31 -18.12 -11.39
C ALA A 253 16.92 -17.79 -11.95
N GLU A 254 15.95 -18.70 -11.82
CA GLU A 254 14.55 -18.46 -12.23
C GLU A 254 13.93 -17.31 -11.45
N ASN A 255 14.10 -17.29 -10.12
CA ASN A 255 13.60 -16.20 -9.30
C ASN A 255 14.20 -14.84 -9.70
N TRP A 256 15.49 -14.79 -10.03
CA TRP A 256 16.10 -13.57 -10.54
C TRP A 256 15.43 -13.09 -11.82
N MET A 257 15.23 -14.00 -12.81
CA MET A 257 14.58 -13.66 -14.08
C MET A 257 13.14 -13.15 -13.89
N TYR A 258 12.35 -13.77 -12.99
CA TYR A 258 10.99 -13.34 -12.71
C TYR A 258 10.95 -11.97 -12.00
N LEU A 259 11.86 -11.72 -11.06
CA LEU A 259 11.97 -10.43 -10.38
C LEU A 259 12.31 -9.30 -11.37
N GLU A 260 13.27 -9.55 -12.29
CA GLU A 260 13.62 -8.59 -13.35
C GLU A 260 12.43 -8.31 -14.29
N ALA A 261 11.73 -9.34 -14.76
CA ALA A 261 10.56 -9.19 -15.62
C ALA A 261 9.44 -8.39 -14.92
N ALA A 262 9.20 -8.68 -13.64
CA ALA A 262 8.21 -7.98 -12.84
C ALA A 262 8.59 -6.51 -12.63
N PHE A 263 9.88 -6.23 -12.36
CA PHE A 263 10.39 -4.86 -12.18
C PHE A 263 10.22 -4.02 -13.45
N ASN A 264 10.60 -4.56 -14.61
CA ASN A 264 10.42 -3.88 -15.89
C ASN A 264 8.94 -3.59 -16.18
N THR A 265 8.02 -4.50 -15.81
CA THR A 265 6.58 -4.27 -15.94
C THR A 265 6.10 -3.15 -15.02
N ALA A 266 6.61 -3.11 -13.78
CA ALA A 266 6.26 -2.05 -12.81
C ALA A 266 6.78 -0.68 -13.28
N MET A 267 8.02 -0.60 -13.77
CA MET A 267 8.59 0.66 -14.28
C MET A 267 7.86 1.14 -15.54
N LYS A 268 7.44 0.22 -16.43
CA LYS A 268 6.56 0.59 -17.56
C LYS A 268 5.24 1.18 -17.08
N ALA A 269 4.61 0.57 -16.06
CA ALA A 269 3.35 1.08 -15.52
C ALA A 269 3.52 2.47 -14.89
N ALA A 270 4.61 2.70 -14.16
CA ALA A 270 4.94 3.99 -13.55
C ALA A 270 5.16 5.07 -14.62
N TRP A 271 5.96 4.77 -15.62
CA TRP A 271 6.20 5.68 -16.73
C TRP A 271 4.93 6.07 -17.49
N LEU A 272 4.04 5.09 -17.78
CA LEU A 272 2.75 5.37 -18.42
C LEU A 272 1.89 6.29 -17.55
N TYR A 273 1.84 6.05 -16.25
CA TYR A 273 1.10 6.89 -15.32
C TYR A 273 1.61 8.33 -15.31
N ASP A 274 2.92 8.53 -15.18
CA ASP A 274 3.56 9.85 -15.11
C ASP A 274 3.39 10.64 -16.44
N ASN A 275 3.23 9.92 -17.57
CA ASN A 275 2.93 10.52 -18.87
C ASN A 275 1.43 10.61 -19.17
N ASN A 276 0.55 10.49 -18.17
CA ASN A 276 -0.91 10.57 -18.31
C ASN A 276 -1.48 9.59 -19.36
N GLN A 277 -0.85 8.42 -19.52
CA GLN A 277 -1.31 7.36 -20.40
C GLN A 277 -2.10 6.29 -19.64
N PRO A 278 -3.05 5.60 -20.29
CA PRO A 278 -3.74 4.45 -19.68
C PRO A 278 -2.72 3.39 -19.23
N CYS A 279 -2.69 3.09 -17.94
CA CYS A 279 -1.75 2.14 -17.34
C CYS A 279 -2.42 1.02 -16.53
N GLY A 280 -3.75 0.91 -16.59
CA GLY A 280 -4.49 -0.04 -15.77
C GLY A 280 -4.08 -1.50 -15.97
N ALA A 281 -3.81 -1.90 -17.21
CA ALA A 281 -3.35 -3.26 -17.54
C ALA A 281 -1.96 -3.52 -16.94
N GLU A 282 -1.02 -2.59 -17.15
CA GLU A 282 0.35 -2.70 -16.67
C GLU A 282 0.44 -2.64 -15.14
N ALA A 283 -0.29 -1.73 -14.49
CA ALA A 283 -0.30 -1.62 -13.03
C ALA A 283 -0.86 -2.88 -12.35
N ASN A 284 -1.93 -3.46 -12.90
CA ASN A 284 -2.46 -4.74 -12.41
C ASN A 284 -1.48 -5.90 -12.67
N SER A 285 -0.88 -5.96 -13.86
CA SER A 285 0.12 -6.97 -14.20
C SER A 285 1.36 -6.87 -13.34
N ALA A 286 1.87 -5.64 -13.10
CA ALA A 286 3.01 -5.38 -12.23
C ALA A 286 2.75 -5.90 -10.81
N LYS A 287 1.59 -5.57 -10.22
CA LYS A 287 1.20 -6.04 -8.90
C LYS A 287 1.11 -7.55 -8.83
N PHE A 288 0.50 -8.19 -9.81
CA PHE A 288 0.36 -9.64 -9.88
C PHE A 288 1.73 -10.33 -9.98
N LEU A 289 2.54 -9.91 -10.94
CA LEU A 289 3.87 -10.48 -11.19
C LEU A 289 4.82 -10.22 -10.03
N GLY A 290 4.89 -8.97 -9.53
CA GLY A 290 5.76 -8.57 -8.43
C GLY A 290 5.45 -9.31 -7.13
N ALA A 291 4.16 -9.42 -6.77
CA ALA A 291 3.75 -10.14 -5.58
C ALA A 291 4.10 -11.64 -5.64
N ARG A 292 3.96 -12.29 -6.80
CA ARG A 292 4.34 -13.69 -7.01
C ARG A 292 5.85 -13.86 -6.99
N ALA A 293 6.57 -13.11 -7.83
CA ALA A 293 8.03 -13.22 -7.91
C ALA A 293 8.70 -12.94 -6.57
N GLY A 294 8.25 -11.91 -5.84
CA GLY A 294 8.75 -11.60 -4.50
C GLY A 294 8.47 -12.71 -3.50
N TYR A 295 7.25 -13.26 -3.49
CA TYR A 295 6.89 -14.36 -2.62
C TYR A 295 7.71 -15.63 -2.92
N ASP A 296 7.82 -16.02 -4.19
CA ASP A 296 8.53 -17.23 -4.61
C ASP A 296 10.02 -17.13 -4.29
N ALA A 297 10.63 -15.95 -4.50
CA ALA A 297 12.02 -15.69 -4.12
C ALA A 297 12.25 -15.79 -2.60
N CYS A 298 11.33 -15.26 -1.79
CA CYS A 298 11.41 -15.36 -0.33
C CYS A 298 11.24 -16.81 0.15
N LEU A 299 10.29 -17.55 -0.44
CA LEU A 299 10.11 -18.97 -0.12
C LEU A 299 11.36 -19.77 -0.51
N GLN A 300 11.91 -19.55 -1.71
CA GLN A 300 13.12 -20.22 -2.17
C GLN A 300 14.31 -19.88 -1.27
N ALA A 301 14.40 -18.65 -0.75
CA ALA A 301 15.45 -18.28 0.18
C ALA A 301 15.38 -19.09 1.48
N VAL A 302 14.19 -19.26 2.06
CA VAL A 302 13.98 -20.12 3.24
C VAL A 302 14.41 -21.56 2.94
N LEU A 303 13.96 -22.11 1.81
CA LEU A 303 14.30 -23.48 1.40
C LEU A 303 15.81 -23.66 1.15
N THR A 304 16.48 -22.68 0.54
CA THR A 304 17.93 -22.71 0.30
C THR A 304 18.75 -22.71 1.60
N HIS A 305 18.27 -21.98 2.62
CA HIS A 305 18.92 -22.00 3.95
C HIS A 305 18.62 -23.29 4.74
N GLY A 306 17.61 -24.08 4.35
CA GLY A 306 17.18 -25.27 5.10
C GLY A 306 16.75 -24.92 6.53
N GLY A 307 17.22 -25.67 7.52
CA GLY A 307 16.89 -25.40 8.93
C GLY A 307 17.24 -23.97 9.39
N MET A 308 18.32 -23.39 8.85
CA MET A 308 18.70 -22.00 9.15
C MET A 308 17.74 -20.97 8.54
N GLY A 309 17.01 -21.30 7.49
CA GLY A 309 15.95 -20.47 6.93
C GLY A 309 14.74 -20.31 7.87
N TYR A 310 14.59 -21.20 8.84
CA TYR A 310 13.56 -21.13 9.88
C TYR A 310 14.02 -20.35 11.12
N ALA A 311 15.31 -20.04 11.22
CA ALA A 311 15.91 -19.29 12.31
C ALA A 311 15.76 -17.77 12.05
N LYS A 312 15.38 -17.03 13.10
CA LYS A 312 15.14 -15.56 12.99
C LYS A 312 16.40 -14.77 12.62
N GLU A 313 17.57 -15.23 13.01
CA GLU A 313 18.85 -14.54 12.79
C GLU A 313 19.23 -14.36 11.31
N TYR A 314 18.72 -15.23 10.42
CA TYR A 314 18.96 -15.12 8.97
C TYR A 314 17.98 -14.19 8.26
N HIS A 315 16.92 -13.76 8.91
CA HIS A 315 15.89 -12.83 8.43
C HIS A 315 15.08 -13.29 7.21
N VAL A 316 15.44 -14.37 6.51
CA VAL A 316 14.68 -14.84 5.33
C VAL A 316 13.25 -15.29 5.69
N GLU A 317 13.05 -15.84 6.91
CA GLU A 317 11.72 -16.15 7.43
C GLU A 317 10.86 -14.90 7.62
N ARG A 318 11.49 -13.77 8.03
CA ARG A 318 10.81 -12.49 8.19
C ARG A 318 10.39 -11.94 6.84
N LEU A 319 11.26 -11.98 5.84
CA LEU A 319 10.96 -11.52 4.49
C LEU A 319 9.80 -12.29 3.88
N LEU A 320 9.76 -13.63 4.06
CA LEU A 320 8.64 -14.46 3.61
C LEU A 320 7.31 -14.08 4.29
N ARG A 321 7.33 -13.87 5.61
CA ARG A 321 6.12 -13.43 6.33
C ARG A 321 5.65 -12.04 5.90
N GLU A 322 6.58 -11.13 5.64
CA GLU A 322 6.27 -9.76 5.25
C GLU A 322 5.73 -9.67 3.82
N VAL A 323 6.38 -10.34 2.86
CA VAL A 323 5.97 -10.30 1.45
C VAL A 323 4.60 -10.93 1.20
N THR A 324 4.16 -11.85 2.08
CA THR A 324 2.87 -12.54 1.93
C THR A 324 1.70 -11.56 1.80
N VAL A 325 1.74 -10.40 2.49
CA VAL A 325 0.67 -9.41 2.41
C VAL A 325 0.48 -8.87 0.99
N THR A 326 1.53 -8.81 0.19
CA THR A 326 1.45 -8.28 -1.18
C THR A 326 0.62 -9.15 -2.12
N ARG A 327 0.41 -10.43 -1.80
CA ARG A 327 -0.50 -11.32 -2.53
C ARG A 327 -1.97 -11.11 -2.19
N ILE A 328 -2.25 -10.43 -1.07
CA ILE A 328 -3.59 -10.22 -0.51
C ILE A 328 -4.05 -8.79 -0.78
N ALA A 329 -3.23 -7.80 -0.46
CA ALA A 329 -3.53 -6.37 -0.49
C ALA A 329 -2.71 -5.64 -1.59
N PRO A 330 -3.17 -4.48 -2.08
CA PRO A 330 -4.46 -3.82 -1.84
C PRO A 330 -5.62 -4.51 -2.59
N ILE A 331 -5.30 -5.38 -3.53
CA ILE A 331 -6.25 -6.14 -4.34
C ILE A 331 -5.73 -7.57 -4.52
N THR A 332 -6.64 -8.56 -4.52
CA THR A 332 -6.27 -9.97 -4.68
C THR A 332 -5.86 -10.30 -6.11
N GLU A 333 -5.03 -11.34 -6.26
CA GLU A 333 -4.62 -11.87 -7.57
C GLU A 333 -5.83 -12.29 -8.42
N GLN A 334 -6.88 -12.82 -7.79
CA GLN A 334 -8.11 -13.25 -8.47
C GLN A 334 -8.83 -12.06 -9.13
N LEU A 335 -8.96 -10.95 -8.39
CA LEU A 335 -9.63 -9.76 -8.93
C LEU A 335 -8.80 -9.10 -10.04
N ILE A 336 -7.46 -9.13 -9.93
CA ILE A 336 -6.56 -8.71 -11.02
C ILE A 336 -6.78 -9.58 -12.27
N SER A 337 -6.85 -10.90 -12.09
CA SER A 337 -7.09 -11.83 -13.21
C SER A 337 -8.44 -11.58 -13.87
N CYS A 338 -9.50 -11.30 -13.09
CA CYS A 338 -10.80 -10.90 -13.63
C CYS A 338 -10.71 -9.58 -14.42
N PHE A 339 -9.98 -8.58 -13.89
CA PHE A 339 -9.78 -7.32 -14.60
C PHE A 339 -9.07 -7.52 -15.96
N ILE A 340 -7.99 -8.28 -15.98
CA ILE A 340 -7.25 -8.58 -17.23
C ILE A 340 -8.14 -9.36 -18.21
N ALA A 341 -8.86 -10.36 -17.72
CA ALA A 341 -9.78 -11.14 -18.55
C ALA A 341 -10.85 -10.25 -19.20
N GLU A 342 -11.51 -9.42 -18.40
CA GLU A 342 -12.62 -8.57 -18.87
C GLU A 342 -12.12 -7.37 -19.70
N LYS A 343 -11.13 -6.62 -19.18
CA LYS A 343 -10.77 -5.31 -19.76
C LYS A 343 -9.69 -5.38 -20.83
N VAL A 344 -8.83 -6.41 -20.80
CA VAL A 344 -7.72 -6.55 -21.75
C VAL A 344 -8.05 -7.59 -22.81
N LEU A 345 -8.57 -8.76 -22.39
CA LEU A 345 -8.88 -9.86 -23.31
C LEU A 345 -10.31 -9.80 -23.86
N GLY A 346 -11.17 -8.92 -23.36
CA GLY A 346 -12.56 -8.77 -23.82
C GLY A 346 -13.48 -9.92 -23.44
N LEU A 347 -13.13 -10.72 -22.45
CA LEU A 347 -13.98 -11.82 -21.99
C LEU A 347 -15.20 -11.30 -21.23
N PRO A 348 -16.31 -12.05 -21.19
CA PRO A 348 -17.48 -11.68 -20.40
C PRO A 348 -17.15 -11.50 -18.92
N LYS A 349 -17.85 -10.56 -18.28
CA LYS A 349 -17.72 -10.34 -16.83
C LYS A 349 -18.10 -11.61 -16.06
N SER A 350 -17.29 -12.00 -15.08
CA SER A 350 -17.44 -13.25 -14.34
C SER A 350 -18.42 -13.16 -13.15
N TYR A 351 -18.78 -11.96 -12.67
CA TYR A 351 -19.69 -11.72 -11.53
C TYR A 351 -20.41 -10.37 -11.65
#